data_d6d004115e8c0256282fc01d21f3d508
#
_entry.id   d6d004115e8c0256282fc01d21f3d508
#
_cell.length_a   1.000
_cell.length_b   1.000
_cell.length_c   1.000
_cell.angle_alpha   90.00
_cell.angle_beta   90.00
_cell.angle_gamma   90.00
#
_symmetry.space_group_name_H-M   'P 1'
#
loop_
_entity.id
_entity.type
_entity.pdbx_description
1 polymer ?
#
loop_
_entity_poly.entity_id
_entity_poly.type
_entity_poly.pdbx_seq_one_letter_code
_entity_poly.pdbx_strand_id
1 'polypeptide(L)'
;GLEVLKKITSGNLNIGLCADQKFLQSELNDFNKNIFSGPHPAGNVGIHIHHLDPISQGESVWVLKPEDVCIIGNLFKTGEYNPSRTIAVSGPPVKNPMYFKTIIGTKLSTILKSIELDSHDEFRVINGDVLSGRKVDKDSYLGFYNNNISVLREGNNYKLFGWIPFINNNVPSIYRSS
;
A
#
# COMPACT_ATOMS: atom_id res chain seq x y z
N GLY A 1 14.94 12.47 -6.61
CA GLY A 1 13.60 12.31 -7.19
C GLY A 1 12.81 13.62 -7.15
N LEU A 2 12.60 14.19 -5.97
CA LEU A 2 11.80 15.42 -5.83
C LEU A 2 12.34 16.60 -6.65
N GLU A 3 13.66 16.80 -6.68
CA GLU A 3 14.30 17.83 -7.51
C GLU A 3 14.07 17.58 -9.01
N VAL A 4 14.06 16.33 -9.42
CA VAL A 4 13.74 15.97 -10.82
C VAL A 4 12.30 16.32 -11.13
N LEU A 5 11.36 15.91 -10.26
CA LEU A 5 9.94 16.20 -10.43
C LEU A 5 9.68 17.70 -10.50
N LYS A 6 10.32 18.50 -9.63
CA LYS A 6 10.21 19.96 -9.64
C LYS A 6 10.65 20.60 -10.97
N LYS A 7 11.57 19.95 -11.70
CA LYS A 7 12.06 20.43 -13.01
C LYS A 7 11.19 19.99 -14.19
N ILE A 8 10.51 18.85 -14.08
CA ILE A 8 9.71 18.31 -15.19
C ILE A 8 8.22 18.64 -15.12
N THR A 9 7.76 19.17 -13.97
CA THR A 9 6.39 19.64 -13.82
C THR A 9 6.33 21.14 -13.68
N SER A 10 5.32 21.78 -14.30
CA SER A 10 5.01 23.21 -14.12
C SER A 10 4.06 23.44 -12.93
N GLY A 11 3.47 22.39 -12.38
CA GLY A 11 2.54 22.47 -11.25
C GLY A 11 3.24 22.48 -9.89
N ASN A 12 2.47 22.71 -8.85
CA ASN A 12 2.93 22.66 -7.47
C ASN A 12 3.28 21.22 -7.06
N LEU A 13 4.43 21.07 -6.40
CA LEU A 13 4.85 19.81 -5.79
C LEU A 13 4.45 19.83 -4.32
N ASN A 14 3.43 19.07 -3.96
CA ASN A 14 2.94 18.94 -2.59
C ASN A 14 3.35 17.58 -2.00
N ILE A 15 3.90 17.59 -0.79
CA ILE A 15 4.28 16.36 -0.07
C ILE A 15 3.34 16.19 1.12
N GLY A 16 2.55 15.12 1.11
CA GLY A 16 1.71 14.73 2.25
C GLY A 16 2.49 13.85 3.21
N LEU A 17 2.56 14.24 4.47
CA LEU A 17 3.25 13.51 5.54
C LEU A 17 2.30 13.24 6.71
N CYS A 18 2.51 12.12 7.39
CA CYS A 18 1.88 11.87 8.69
C CYS A 18 2.58 12.69 9.78
N ALA A 19 1.83 13.10 10.80
CA ALA A 19 2.35 13.83 11.95
C ALA A 19 3.50 13.09 12.67
N ASP A 20 3.48 11.75 12.64
CA ASP A 20 4.48 10.90 13.28
C ASP A 20 5.82 10.83 12.52
N GLN A 21 5.85 11.25 11.25
CA GLN A 21 7.03 11.20 10.38
C GLN A 21 7.99 12.38 10.57
N LYS A 22 8.39 12.66 11.83
CA LYS A 22 9.21 13.83 12.19
C LYS A 22 10.55 13.88 11.44
N PHE A 23 11.19 12.72 11.20
CA PHE A 23 12.44 12.66 10.46
C PHE A 23 12.27 13.21 9.03
N LEU A 24 11.25 12.77 8.30
CA LEU A 24 11.00 13.27 6.95
C LEU A 24 10.65 14.76 6.94
N GLN A 25 10.00 15.25 7.99
CA GLN A 25 9.68 16.66 8.12
C GLN A 25 10.93 17.53 8.20
N SER A 26 12.01 17.06 8.84
CA SER A 26 13.29 17.78 8.93
C SER A 26 14.11 17.70 7.65
N GLU A 27 14.12 16.57 6.97
CA GLU A 27 14.91 16.35 5.76
C GLU A 27 14.35 17.05 4.50
N LEU A 28 13.07 17.36 4.47
CA LEU A 28 12.38 17.91 3.31
C LEU A 28 12.13 19.42 3.43
N ASN A 29 13.04 20.18 4.05
CA ASN A 29 12.83 21.61 4.34
C ASN A 29 12.64 22.49 3.09
N ASP A 30 13.22 22.11 1.97
CA ASP A 30 13.16 22.87 0.72
C ASP A 30 11.89 22.61 -0.11
N PHE A 31 10.98 21.77 0.42
CA PHE A 31 9.76 21.39 -0.28
C PHE A 31 8.50 21.77 0.49
N ASN A 32 7.41 21.95 -0.25
CA ASN A 32 6.10 22.22 0.34
C ASN A 32 5.57 20.96 1.04
N LYS A 33 5.65 20.96 2.37
CA LYS A 33 5.23 19.85 3.24
C LYS A 33 3.87 20.17 3.84
N ASN A 34 2.97 19.19 3.76
CA ASN A 34 1.65 19.26 4.33
C ASN A 34 1.48 18.08 5.30
N ILE A 35 1.22 18.39 6.55
CA ILE A 35 1.11 17.41 7.63
C ILE A 35 -0.36 17.07 7.84
N PHE A 36 -0.67 15.80 7.73
CA PHE A 36 -2.01 15.28 7.95
C PHE A 36 -2.04 14.38 9.18
N SER A 37 -3.10 14.51 9.96
CA SER A 37 -3.37 13.69 11.13
C SER A 37 -4.87 13.48 11.28
N GLY A 38 -5.25 12.40 11.95
CA GLY A 38 -6.64 12.06 12.20
C GLY A 38 -6.97 10.61 11.86
N PRO A 39 -8.22 10.18 12.12
CA PRO A 39 -8.69 8.86 11.77
C PRO A 39 -8.79 8.69 10.25
N HIS A 40 -8.90 7.42 9.81
CA HIS A 40 -9.22 7.15 8.42
C HIS A 40 -10.50 7.93 8.00
N PRO A 41 -10.55 8.62 6.84
CA PRO A 41 -9.64 8.51 5.69
C PRO A 41 -8.56 9.61 5.57
N ALA A 42 -8.11 10.24 6.66
CA ALA A 42 -7.13 11.33 6.62
C ALA A 42 -5.85 11.02 5.82
N GLY A 43 -5.46 9.74 5.76
CA GLY A 43 -4.29 9.27 4.99
C GLY A 43 -4.54 9.06 3.50
N ASN A 44 -5.76 9.20 3.01
CA ASN A 44 -6.06 8.99 1.60
C ASN A 44 -5.62 10.20 0.77
N VAL A 45 -4.91 9.94 -0.33
CA VAL A 45 -4.38 10.99 -1.20
C VAL A 45 -5.47 11.89 -1.78
N GLY A 46 -6.65 11.37 -2.08
CA GLY A 46 -7.78 12.17 -2.53
C GLY A 46 -8.25 13.20 -1.49
N ILE A 47 -8.17 12.86 -0.21
CA ILE A 47 -8.44 13.80 0.89
C ILE A 47 -7.36 14.87 0.94
N HIS A 48 -6.09 14.51 0.78
CA HIS A 48 -4.99 15.47 0.71
C HIS A 48 -5.18 16.46 -0.44
N ILE A 49 -5.49 15.97 -1.64
CA ILE A 49 -5.74 16.81 -2.82
C ILE A 49 -6.92 17.75 -2.56
N HIS A 50 -8.03 17.24 -2.03
CA HIS A 50 -9.20 18.05 -1.75
C HIS A 50 -8.91 19.25 -0.81
N HIS A 51 -8.05 19.03 0.19
CA HIS A 51 -7.71 20.08 1.16
C HIS A 51 -6.61 21.03 0.68
N LEU A 52 -5.71 20.59 -0.19
CA LEU A 52 -4.56 21.39 -0.62
C LEU A 52 -4.85 22.15 -1.91
N ASP A 53 -5.35 21.45 -2.91
CA ASP A 53 -5.55 22.01 -4.26
C ASP A 53 -6.61 21.12 -4.98
N PRO A 54 -7.91 21.40 -4.74
CA PRO A 54 -9.00 20.60 -5.31
C PRO A 54 -8.99 20.66 -6.84
N ILE A 55 -9.13 19.51 -7.48
CA ILE A 55 -9.11 19.37 -8.94
C ILE A 55 -10.38 19.96 -9.53
N SER A 56 -10.25 20.90 -10.47
CA SER A 56 -11.31 21.47 -11.28
C SER A 56 -11.41 20.76 -12.64
N GLN A 57 -12.48 21.05 -13.39
CA GLN A 57 -12.68 20.51 -14.72
C GLN A 57 -11.51 20.88 -15.65
N GLY A 58 -10.90 19.89 -16.28
CA GLY A 58 -9.74 20.05 -17.18
C GLY A 58 -8.36 20.03 -16.49
N GLU A 59 -8.32 19.95 -15.18
CA GLU A 59 -7.08 19.81 -14.42
C GLU A 59 -6.72 18.34 -14.19
N SER A 60 -5.44 18.07 -13.96
CA SER A 60 -4.92 16.74 -13.69
C SER A 60 -3.86 16.80 -12.59
N VAL A 61 -3.91 15.84 -11.66
CA VAL A 61 -2.92 15.69 -10.60
C VAL A 61 -2.22 14.35 -10.71
N TRP A 62 -0.90 14.37 -10.68
CA TRP A 62 -0.07 13.17 -10.63
C TRP A 62 0.23 12.81 -9.18
N VAL A 63 0.00 11.55 -8.84
CA VAL A 63 0.28 11.02 -7.52
C VAL A 63 1.40 9.99 -7.62
N LEU A 64 2.42 10.16 -6.79
CA LEU A 64 3.57 9.25 -6.73
C LEU A 64 3.78 8.78 -5.30
N LYS A 65 4.12 7.51 -5.13
CA LYS A 65 4.55 6.96 -3.85
C LYS A 65 6.01 7.35 -3.58
N PRO A 66 6.44 7.46 -2.32
CA PRO A 66 7.83 7.79 -1.99
C PRO A 66 8.86 6.88 -2.65
N GLU A 67 8.55 5.60 -2.77
CA GLU A 67 9.41 4.61 -3.42
C GLU A 67 9.60 4.90 -4.91
N ASP A 68 8.52 5.29 -5.60
CA ASP A 68 8.59 5.65 -7.03
C ASP A 68 9.43 6.92 -7.23
N VAL A 69 9.33 7.89 -6.31
CA VAL A 69 10.18 9.10 -6.30
C VAL A 69 11.66 8.73 -6.13
N CYS A 70 11.96 7.74 -5.27
CA CYS A 70 13.33 7.24 -5.10
C CYS A 70 13.85 6.55 -6.37
N ILE A 71 13.03 5.74 -7.03
CA ILE A 71 13.38 5.08 -8.30
C ILE A 71 13.69 6.12 -9.37
N ILE A 72 12.84 7.15 -9.53
CA ILE A 72 13.08 8.26 -10.46
C ILE A 72 14.39 8.98 -10.12
N GLY A 73 14.61 9.31 -8.86
CA GLY A 73 15.83 9.99 -8.44
C GLY A 73 17.09 9.19 -8.73
N ASN A 74 17.04 7.89 -8.49
CA ASN A 74 18.15 6.99 -8.76
C ASN A 74 18.45 6.89 -10.25
N LEU A 75 17.42 6.77 -11.08
CA LEU A 75 17.56 6.75 -12.54
C LEU A 75 18.30 7.99 -13.04
N PHE A 76 17.92 9.18 -12.61
CA PHE A 76 18.56 10.42 -13.04
C PHE A 76 19.97 10.62 -12.45
N LYS A 77 20.28 9.96 -11.34
CA LYS A 77 21.62 10.00 -10.72
C LYS A 77 22.60 9.02 -11.36
N THR A 78 22.14 7.83 -11.71
CA THR A 78 23.00 6.72 -12.16
C THR A 78 22.88 6.41 -13.65
N GLY A 79 21.79 6.84 -14.30
CA GLY A 79 21.45 6.45 -15.67
C GLY A 79 20.84 5.05 -15.77
N GLU A 80 20.67 4.34 -14.65
CA GLU A 80 20.17 2.96 -14.62
C GLU A 80 18.79 2.88 -13.97
N TYR A 81 17.84 2.23 -14.63
CA TYR A 81 16.54 1.93 -14.08
C TYR A 81 16.62 0.72 -13.14
N ASN A 82 16.34 0.95 -11.87
CA ASN A 82 16.27 -0.11 -10.86
C ASN A 82 14.81 -0.40 -10.47
N PRO A 83 14.21 -1.49 -10.97
CA PRO A 83 12.83 -1.86 -10.69
C PRO A 83 12.64 -2.53 -9.33
N SER A 84 13.65 -2.53 -8.46
CA SER A 84 13.53 -3.15 -7.14
C SER A 84 12.49 -2.44 -6.27
N ARG A 85 11.71 -3.22 -5.58
CA ARG A 85 10.63 -2.76 -4.71
C ARG A 85 10.58 -3.58 -3.43
N THR A 86 10.28 -2.93 -2.32
CA THR A 86 9.97 -3.61 -1.07
C THR A 86 8.48 -3.83 -0.95
N ILE A 87 8.07 -5.06 -0.73
CA ILE A 87 6.67 -5.43 -0.54
C ILE A 87 6.46 -6.08 0.83
N ALA A 88 5.30 -5.89 1.41
CA ALA A 88 4.86 -6.60 2.60
C ALA A 88 4.07 -7.85 2.20
N VAL A 89 4.28 -8.97 2.88
CA VAL A 89 3.42 -10.14 2.78
C VAL A 89 2.85 -10.44 4.15
N SER A 90 1.52 -10.43 4.24
CA SER A 90 0.81 -10.58 5.51
C SER A 90 -0.56 -11.25 5.33
N GLY A 91 -1.16 -11.59 6.44
CA GLY A 91 -2.51 -12.15 6.51
C GLY A 91 -2.60 -13.33 7.48
N PRO A 92 -3.81 -13.72 7.91
CA PRO A 92 -3.99 -14.75 8.93
C PRO A 92 -3.30 -16.09 8.67
N PRO A 93 -3.17 -16.58 7.41
CA PRO A 93 -2.45 -17.82 7.12
C PRO A 93 -0.92 -17.67 7.10
N VAL A 94 -0.39 -16.45 7.13
CA VAL A 94 1.06 -16.20 7.10
C VAL A 94 1.61 -16.30 8.51
N LYS A 95 2.42 -17.33 8.81
CA LYS A 95 2.96 -17.53 10.16
C LYS A 95 3.88 -16.39 10.59
N ASN A 96 4.74 -15.94 9.68
CA ASN A 96 5.70 -14.88 9.92
C ASN A 96 5.54 -13.76 8.87
N PRO A 97 4.70 -12.74 9.12
CA PRO A 97 4.60 -11.60 8.24
C PRO A 97 5.95 -10.90 8.08
N MET A 98 6.33 -10.59 6.83
CA MET A 98 7.65 -10.00 6.56
C MET A 98 7.67 -9.13 5.32
N TYR A 99 8.75 -8.36 5.19
CA TYR A 99 9.05 -7.58 4.00
C TYR A 99 9.98 -8.35 3.06
N PHE A 100 9.70 -8.27 1.78
CA PHE A 100 10.52 -8.84 0.71
C PHE A 100 11.04 -7.74 -0.20
N LYS A 101 12.33 -7.78 -0.50
CA LYS A 101 12.88 -7.00 -1.59
C LYS A 101 12.76 -7.82 -2.88
N THR A 102 12.04 -7.31 -3.84
CA THR A 102 11.75 -7.99 -5.11
C THR A 102 11.80 -6.99 -6.27
N ILE A 103 11.48 -7.41 -7.46
CA ILE A 103 11.34 -6.53 -8.62
C ILE A 103 9.87 -6.41 -9.04
N ILE A 104 9.52 -5.31 -9.66
CA ILE A 104 8.19 -5.09 -10.24
C ILE A 104 7.89 -6.22 -11.23
N GLY A 105 6.69 -6.80 -11.17
CA GLY A 105 6.29 -7.90 -12.05
C GLY A 105 6.81 -9.28 -11.65
N THR A 106 7.38 -9.45 -10.45
CA THR A 106 7.75 -10.79 -9.95
C THR A 106 6.53 -11.70 -9.84
N LYS A 107 6.70 -12.96 -10.21
CA LYS A 107 5.66 -13.99 -10.10
C LYS A 107 5.33 -14.23 -8.62
N LEU A 108 4.04 -14.17 -8.26
CA LEU A 108 3.58 -14.30 -6.86
C LEU A 108 3.94 -15.65 -6.26
N SER A 109 3.90 -16.74 -7.05
CA SER A 109 4.29 -18.07 -6.58
C SER A 109 5.76 -18.13 -6.11
N THR A 110 6.65 -17.32 -6.67
CA THR A 110 8.05 -17.25 -6.20
C THR A 110 8.12 -16.66 -4.80
N ILE A 111 7.37 -15.59 -4.54
CA ILE A 111 7.29 -14.93 -3.23
C ILE A 111 6.62 -15.86 -2.22
N LEU A 112 5.48 -16.47 -2.59
CA LEU A 112 4.72 -17.35 -1.73
C LEU A 112 5.48 -18.62 -1.31
N LYS A 113 6.39 -19.12 -2.14
CA LYS A 113 7.28 -20.25 -1.80
C LYS A 113 8.30 -19.90 -0.71
N SER A 114 8.60 -18.63 -0.52
CA SER A 114 9.56 -18.15 0.47
C SER A 114 8.93 -17.86 1.83
N ILE A 115 7.61 -18.04 1.97
CA ILE A 115 6.88 -17.81 3.21
C ILE A 115 6.27 -19.10 3.73
N GLU A 116 6.17 -19.21 5.04
CA GLU A 116 5.51 -20.31 5.69
C GLU A 116 4.02 -19.98 5.87
N LEU A 117 3.18 -20.76 5.17
CA LEU A 117 1.73 -20.65 5.28
C LEU A 117 1.19 -21.76 6.19
N ASP A 118 0.09 -21.47 6.87
CA ASP A 118 -0.66 -22.48 7.59
C ASP A 118 -1.27 -23.47 6.60
N SER A 119 -0.93 -24.76 6.75
CA SER A 119 -1.19 -25.80 5.74
C SER A 119 -2.62 -26.35 5.77
N HIS A 120 -3.44 -25.93 6.73
CA HIS A 120 -4.72 -26.58 7.01
C HIS A 120 -5.92 -26.02 6.24
N ASP A 121 -5.77 -24.86 5.60
CA ASP A 121 -6.88 -24.16 4.97
C ASP A 121 -6.58 -23.79 3.51
N GLU A 122 -7.62 -23.81 2.69
CA GLU A 122 -7.58 -23.12 1.41
C GLU A 122 -7.43 -21.63 1.63
N PHE A 123 -6.59 -20.98 0.84
CA PHE A 123 -6.36 -19.54 0.95
C PHE A 123 -6.43 -18.84 -0.41
N ARG A 124 -6.85 -17.59 -0.36
CA ARG A 124 -6.84 -16.67 -1.49
C ARG A 124 -5.68 -15.70 -1.36
N VAL A 125 -5.13 -15.34 -2.49
CA VAL A 125 -4.08 -14.31 -2.60
C VAL A 125 -4.70 -13.04 -3.16
N ILE A 126 -4.44 -11.93 -2.50
CA ILE A 126 -4.87 -10.60 -2.91
C ILE A 126 -3.61 -9.79 -3.24
N ASN A 127 -3.55 -9.29 -4.46
CA ASN A 127 -2.52 -8.37 -4.90
C ASN A 127 -2.94 -6.96 -4.45
N GLY A 128 -2.33 -6.48 -3.37
CA GLY A 128 -2.72 -5.29 -2.64
C GLY A 128 -3.31 -5.59 -1.26
N ASP A 129 -4.01 -4.63 -0.69
CA ASP A 129 -4.70 -4.74 0.60
C ASP A 129 -6.08 -5.43 0.45
N VAL A 130 -6.69 -5.74 1.60
CA VAL A 130 -7.96 -6.46 1.65
C VAL A 130 -9.14 -5.64 1.14
N LEU A 131 -9.07 -4.31 1.23
CA LEU A 131 -10.17 -3.40 0.89
C LEU A 131 -10.13 -2.98 -0.58
N SER A 132 -8.96 -2.69 -1.11
CA SER A 132 -8.79 -2.14 -2.46
C SER A 132 -8.03 -3.06 -3.42
N GLY A 133 -7.45 -4.14 -2.91
CA GLY A 133 -6.69 -5.11 -3.69
C GLY A 133 -7.57 -6.03 -4.53
N ARG A 134 -6.92 -6.78 -5.40
CA ARG A 134 -7.59 -7.71 -6.32
C ARG A 134 -7.20 -9.15 -6.02
N LYS A 135 -8.20 -10.04 -5.90
CA LYS A 135 -7.96 -11.49 -5.85
C LYS A 135 -7.26 -11.93 -7.14
N VAL A 136 -6.19 -12.68 -7.00
CA VAL A 136 -5.37 -13.17 -8.11
C VAL A 136 -4.99 -14.62 -7.90
N ASP A 137 -4.67 -15.30 -9.00
CA ASP A 137 -4.11 -16.64 -8.93
C ASP A 137 -2.68 -16.62 -8.41
N LYS A 138 -2.26 -17.70 -7.77
CA LYS A 138 -0.89 -17.86 -7.23
C LYS A 138 0.19 -17.72 -8.31
N ASP A 139 -0.16 -18.02 -9.55
CA ASP A 139 0.73 -17.90 -10.71
C ASP A 139 0.71 -16.53 -11.41
N SER A 140 -0.10 -15.60 -10.91
CA SER A 140 -0.11 -14.21 -11.36
C SER A 140 1.16 -13.46 -10.96
N TYR A 141 1.25 -12.22 -11.40
CA TYR A 141 2.40 -11.35 -11.16
C TYR A 141 2.07 -10.22 -10.22
N LEU A 142 3.09 -9.73 -9.50
CA LEU A 142 2.97 -8.55 -8.66
C LEU A 142 2.56 -7.33 -9.51
N GLY A 143 1.47 -6.67 -9.14
CA GLY A 143 0.97 -5.49 -9.83
C GLY A 143 1.91 -4.29 -9.66
N PHE A 144 1.97 -3.44 -10.69
CA PHE A 144 2.87 -2.29 -10.72
C PHE A 144 2.72 -1.36 -9.52
N TYR A 145 1.48 -1.10 -9.09
CA TYR A 145 1.19 -0.16 -7.99
C TYR A 145 1.09 -0.82 -6.61
N ASN A 146 1.28 -2.15 -6.52
CA ASN A 146 1.05 -2.87 -5.29
C ASN A 146 2.35 -3.06 -4.51
N ASN A 147 2.31 -2.69 -3.22
CA ASN A 147 3.43 -2.82 -2.28
C ASN A 147 3.15 -3.87 -1.21
N ASN A 148 2.01 -4.56 -1.30
CA ASN A 148 1.66 -5.64 -0.37
C ASN A 148 0.94 -6.77 -1.08
N ILE A 149 1.06 -7.94 -0.49
CA ILE A 149 0.31 -9.15 -0.81
C ILE A 149 -0.40 -9.57 0.45
N SER A 150 -1.73 -9.64 0.38
CA SER A 150 -2.55 -10.11 1.49
C SER A 150 -2.99 -11.54 1.23
N VAL A 151 -2.79 -12.42 2.21
CA VAL A 151 -3.21 -13.82 2.14
C VAL A 151 -4.34 -14.02 3.15
N LEU A 152 -5.49 -14.48 2.68
CA LEU A 152 -6.66 -14.73 3.51
C LEU A 152 -7.08 -16.19 3.40
N ARG A 153 -7.64 -16.72 4.47
CA ARG A 153 -8.31 -18.02 4.41
C ARG A 153 -9.55 -17.91 3.53
N GLU A 154 -9.80 -18.93 2.69
CA GLU A 154 -11.07 -19.03 1.97
C GLU A 154 -12.16 -19.36 2.99
N GLY A 155 -13.24 -18.59 3.03
CA GLY A 155 -14.26 -18.68 4.07
C GLY A 155 -15.23 -19.87 3.97
N ASN A 156 -14.74 -21.05 3.57
CA ASN A 156 -15.58 -22.24 3.38
C ASN A 156 -15.99 -22.92 4.70
N ASN A 157 -15.53 -22.43 5.83
CA ASN A 157 -15.87 -22.98 7.15
C ASN A 157 -17.09 -22.24 7.74
N TYR A 158 -18.26 -22.85 7.57
CA TYR A 158 -19.50 -22.32 8.14
C TYR A 158 -19.51 -22.49 9.67
N LYS A 159 -19.71 -21.40 10.38
CA LYS A 159 -19.91 -21.40 11.84
C LYS A 159 -21.39 -21.41 12.14
N LEU A 160 -21.86 -22.47 12.83
CA LEU A 160 -23.23 -22.54 13.30
C LEU A 160 -23.53 -21.33 14.21
N PHE A 161 -24.62 -20.60 13.94
CA PHE A 161 -24.97 -19.36 14.64
C PHE A 161 -23.89 -18.29 14.66
N GLY A 162 -22.98 -18.27 13.67
CA GLY A 162 -21.88 -17.29 13.59
C GLY A 162 -22.32 -15.83 13.53
N TRP A 163 -23.58 -15.57 13.21
CA TRP A 163 -24.20 -14.24 13.18
C TRP A 163 -24.64 -13.73 14.56
N ILE A 164 -24.65 -14.58 15.59
CA ILE A 164 -25.02 -14.17 16.96
C ILE A 164 -23.80 -13.54 17.66
N PRO A 165 -23.86 -12.26 18.07
CA PRO A 165 -22.72 -11.55 18.63
C PRO A 165 -22.15 -12.18 19.91
N PHE A 166 -22.98 -12.83 20.71
CA PHE A 166 -22.58 -13.44 21.98
C PHE A 166 -21.82 -14.75 21.82
N ILE A 167 -22.00 -15.43 20.68
CA ILE A 167 -21.34 -16.72 20.40
C ILE A 167 -20.01 -16.51 19.69
N ASN A 168 -19.85 -15.41 18.97
CA ASN A 168 -18.65 -15.13 18.17
C ASN A 168 -18.18 -13.68 18.34
N ASN A 169 -17.32 -13.46 19.34
CA ASN A 169 -16.78 -12.13 19.65
C ASN A 169 -15.82 -11.56 18.60
N ASN A 170 -15.40 -12.37 17.60
CA ASN A 170 -14.42 -11.99 16.58
C ASN A 170 -15.04 -11.61 15.23
N VAL A 171 -16.34 -11.39 15.17
CA VAL A 171 -17.00 -10.93 13.94
C VAL A 171 -16.96 -9.40 13.89
N PRO A 172 -16.52 -8.83 12.76
CA PRO A 172 -16.61 -7.38 12.55
C PRO A 172 -18.04 -6.90 12.74
N SER A 173 -18.24 -5.82 13.49
CA SER A 173 -19.53 -5.25 13.79
C SER A 173 -19.45 -3.73 13.67
N ILE A 174 -20.54 -3.10 13.23
CA ILE A 174 -20.68 -1.64 13.16
C ILE A 174 -20.39 -0.96 14.52
N TYR A 175 -20.67 -1.64 15.63
CA TYR A 175 -20.44 -1.11 16.97
C TYR A 175 -19.02 -1.37 17.53
N ARG A 176 -18.18 -2.05 16.77
CA ARG A 176 -16.79 -2.40 17.16
C ARG A 176 -15.74 -1.85 16.21
N SER A 177 -16.12 -0.98 15.30
CA SER A 177 -15.19 -0.22 14.46
C SER A 177 -14.64 0.95 15.30
N SER A 178 -13.62 0.68 16.05
CA SER A 178 -12.80 1.70 16.71
C SER A 178 -11.38 1.62 16.22
#